data_370b8aeb39ee2d294819515f37a5599c
#
_entry.id   370b8aeb39ee2d294819515f37a5599c
#
_cell.length_a   1.000
_cell.length_b   1.000
_cell.length_c   1.000
_cell.angle_alpha   90.00
_cell.angle_beta   90.00
_cell.angle_gamma   90.00
#
_symmetry.space_group_name_H-M   'P 1'
#
loop_
_entity.id
_entity.type
_entity.pdbx_description
1 polymer ?
#
loop_
_entity_poly.entity_id
_entity_poly.type
_entity_poly.pdbx_seq_one_letter_code
_entity_poly.pdbx_strand_id
1 'polypeptide(L)'
;MMTPLEIKGAVAAVITSAFVLVATFAAGGIYWNHSGGETEPGNKPLAAEDLAVKGRSFFLRTCAHCHGRDADGGEEAPSLLKLQISGAHMTLLIQSGIKGEMPSFSKKYNEQDTAAIVAYLKTLK
;
A
#
# COMPACT_ATOMS: atom_id res chain seq x y z
N MET A 1 59.20 27.75 -13.28
CA MET A 1 58.42 28.91 -12.75
C MET A 1 57.30 29.15 -13.74
N MET A 2 56.06 28.98 -13.32
CA MET A 2 54.90 29.23 -14.16
C MET A 2 54.71 30.72 -14.38
N THR A 3 54.38 31.13 -15.59
CA THR A 3 54.17 32.54 -15.93
C THR A 3 52.86 33.06 -15.37
N PRO A 4 52.70 34.35 -15.10
CA PRO A 4 51.45 34.91 -14.57
C PRO A 4 50.25 34.72 -15.51
N LEU A 5 50.52 34.46 -16.78
CA LEU A 5 49.49 34.19 -17.78
C LEU A 5 48.93 32.76 -17.63
N GLU A 6 49.80 31.78 -17.35
CA GLU A 6 49.39 30.38 -17.13
C GLU A 6 48.60 30.25 -15.84
N ILE A 7 48.96 30.97 -14.79
CA ILE A 7 48.24 30.98 -13.52
C ILE A 7 46.80 31.54 -13.70
N LYS A 8 46.65 32.62 -14.47
CA LYS A 8 45.32 33.18 -14.75
C LYS A 8 44.42 32.22 -15.53
N GLY A 9 45.00 31.49 -16.50
CA GLY A 9 44.26 30.46 -17.24
C GLY A 9 43.80 29.29 -16.37
N ALA A 10 44.69 28.80 -15.51
CA ALA A 10 44.38 27.71 -14.60
C ALA A 10 43.30 28.09 -13.57
N VAL A 11 43.37 29.30 -13.01
CA VAL A 11 42.36 29.80 -12.06
C VAL A 11 40.98 29.96 -12.72
N ALA A 12 40.96 30.51 -13.95
CA ALA A 12 39.72 30.66 -14.70
C ALA A 12 39.05 29.28 -14.99
N ALA A 13 39.85 28.27 -15.35
CA ALA A 13 39.33 26.92 -15.62
C ALA A 13 38.76 26.26 -14.37
N VAL A 14 39.37 26.44 -13.21
CA VAL A 14 38.87 25.89 -11.94
C VAL A 14 37.56 26.55 -11.51
N ILE A 15 37.46 27.88 -11.66
CA ILE A 15 36.25 28.62 -11.31
C ILE A 15 35.07 28.20 -12.20
N THR A 16 35.29 28.05 -13.52
CA THR A 16 34.23 27.61 -14.44
C THR A 16 33.78 26.21 -14.18
N SER A 17 34.70 25.27 -13.88
CA SER A 17 34.35 23.88 -13.49
C SER A 17 33.53 23.81 -12.19
N ALA A 18 33.92 24.60 -11.18
CA ALA A 18 33.18 24.66 -9.93
C ALA A 18 31.76 25.22 -10.10
N PHE A 19 31.62 26.23 -10.95
CA PHE A 19 30.31 26.83 -11.23
C PHE A 19 29.37 25.87 -11.96
N VAL A 20 29.87 25.07 -12.91
CA VAL A 20 29.09 24.05 -13.62
C VAL A 20 28.66 22.94 -12.65
N LEU A 21 29.53 22.48 -11.76
CA LEU A 21 29.20 21.47 -10.76
C LEU A 21 28.11 21.95 -9.79
N VAL A 22 28.21 23.19 -9.32
CA VAL A 22 27.18 23.76 -8.41
C VAL A 22 25.85 23.91 -9.12
N ALA A 23 25.85 24.36 -10.37
CA ALA A 23 24.63 24.52 -11.17
C ALA A 23 23.96 23.17 -11.47
N THR A 24 24.74 22.12 -11.75
CA THR A 24 24.18 20.77 -11.95
C THR A 24 23.64 20.17 -10.67
N PHE A 25 24.30 20.40 -9.53
CA PHE A 25 23.78 19.96 -8.23
C PHE A 25 22.50 20.69 -7.83
N ALA A 26 22.41 22.00 -8.06
CA ALA A 26 21.21 22.79 -7.79
C ALA A 26 20.05 22.37 -8.70
N ALA A 27 20.29 22.18 -9.99
CA ALA A 27 19.28 21.70 -10.94
C ALA A 27 18.86 20.25 -10.64
N GLY A 28 19.82 19.37 -10.31
CA GLY A 28 19.54 17.98 -9.91
C GLY A 28 18.74 17.91 -8.62
N GLY A 29 19.05 18.74 -7.62
CA GLY A 29 18.30 18.80 -6.37
C GLY A 29 16.84 19.24 -6.57
N ILE A 30 16.59 20.19 -7.44
CA ILE A 30 15.23 20.63 -7.81
C ILE A 30 14.51 19.53 -8.58
N TYR A 31 15.20 18.82 -9.48
CA TYR A 31 14.62 17.71 -10.25
C TYR A 31 14.23 16.53 -9.35
N TRP A 32 15.07 16.15 -8.38
CA TRP A 32 14.76 15.11 -7.42
C TRP A 32 13.63 15.47 -6.45
N ASN A 33 13.53 16.74 -6.07
CA ASN A 33 12.46 17.18 -5.18
C ASN A 33 11.09 17.28 -5.91
N HIS A 34 11.08 17.40 -7.25
CA HIS A 34 9.86 17.37 -8.07
C HIS A 34 9.46 15.94 -8.48
N SER A 35 10.40 14.99 -8.49
CA SER A 35 10.13 13.57 -8.79
C SER A 35 9.58 12.78 -7.58
N GLY A 36 9.43 13.41 -6.42
CA GLY A 36 8.87 12.84 -5.20
C GLY A 36 7.36 12.89 -5.10
N GLY A 37 6.63 12.95 -6.19
CA GLY A 37 5.18 13.09 -6.23
C GLY A 37 4.45 12.22 -7.24
N GLU A 38 5.09 11.22 -7.81
CA GLU A 38 4.36 10.16 -8.49
C GLU A 38 3.85 9.19 -7.43
N THR A 39 2.70 9.54 -6.84
CA THR A 39 1.82 8.56 -6.23
C THR A 39 1.49 7.54 -7.30
N GLU A 40 2.13 6.37 -7.22
CA GLU A 40 1.63 5.18 -7.89
C GLU A 40 0.10 5.12 -7.74
N PRO A 41 -0.68 4.83 -8.80
CA PRO A 41 -2.14 4.79 -8.69
C PRO A 41 -2.68 3.69 -7.75
N GLY A 42 -1.80 3.07 -6.95
CA GLY A 42 -2.11 2.03 -5.97
C GLY A 42 -2.01 2.42 -4.50
N ASN A 43 -1.49 3.59 -4.13
CA ASN A 43 -1.18 3.90 -2.72
C ASN A 43 -1.86 5.17 -2.17
N LYS A 44 -2.95 5.62 -2.77
CA LYS A 44 -3.89 6.52 -2.08
C LYS A 44 -4.56 5.69 -0.98
N PRO A 45 -4.59 6.14 0.28
CA PRO A 45 -5.42 5.48 1.29
C PRO A 45 -6.84 5.41 0.73
N LEU A 46 -7.29 4.20 0.40
CA LEU A 46 -8.66 3.97 -0.07
C LEU A 46 -9.60 4.53 1.00
N ALA A 47 -10.55 5.35 0.61
CA ALA A 47 -11.62 5.73 1.51
C ALA A 47 -12.22 4.45 2.12
N ALA A 48 -12.69 4.49 3.35
CA ALA A 48 -13.22 3.29 4.04
C ALA A 48 -14.32 2.61 3.21
N GLU A 49 -15.05 3.38 2.41
CA GLU A 49 -16.08 2.91 1.50
C GLU A 49 -15.50 2.13 0.32
N ASP A 50 -14.44 2.65 -0.34
CA ASP A 50 -13.73 1.96 -1.42
C ASP A 50 -13.11 0.65 -0.94
N LEU A 51 -12.59 0.65 0.30
CA LEU A 51 -12.02 -0.52 0.94
C LEU A 51 -13.08 -1.60 1.18
N ALA A 52 -14.27 -1.23 1.64
CA ALA A 52 -15.38 -2.15 1.84
C ALA A 52 -15.91 -2.72 0.50
N VAL A 53 -15.95 -1.92 -0.56
CA VAL A 53 -16.32 -2.39 -1.92
C VAL A 53 -15.33 -3.45 -2.41
N LYS A 54 -14.03 -3.19 -2.26
CA LYS A 54 -12.97 -4.17 -2.57
C LYS A 54 -13.14 -5.44 -1.72
N GLY A 55 -13.38 -5.28 -0.43
CA GLY A 55 -13.59 -6.37 0.52
C GLY A 55 -14.79 -7.24 0.14
N ARG A 56 -15.90 -6.62 -0.28
CA ARG A 56 -17.08 -7.33 -0.77
C ARG A 56 -16.74 -8.23 -1.96
N SER A 57 -15.91 -7.75 -2.89
CA SER A 57 -15.51 -8.56 -4.04
C SER A 57 -14.69 -9.79 -3.65
N PHE A 58 -13.83 -9.66 -2.64
CA PHE A 58 -13.06 -10.79 -2.09
C PHE A 58 -13.96 -11.77 -1.33
N PHE A 59 -14.87 -11.26 -0.52
CA PHE A 59 -15.87 -12.05 0.20
C PHE A 59 -16.68 -12.92 -0.75
N LEU A 60 -17.27 -12.33 -1.79
CA LEU A 60 -18.11 -13.06 -2.74
C LEU A 60 -17.36 -14.14 -3.52
N ARG A 61 -16.06 -13.97 -3.74
CA ARG A 61 -15.23 -14.95 -4.47
C ARG A 61 -14.73 -16.10 -3.60
N THR A 62 -14.71 -15.93 -2.28
CA THR A 62 -14.01 -16.88 -1.42
C THR A 62 -14.81 -17.28 -0.19
N CYS A 63 -15.40 -16.32 0.52
CA CYS A 63 -16.06 -16.57 1.79
C CYS A 63 -17.52 -16.95 1.63
N ALA A 64 -18.18 -16.42 0.60
CA ALA A 64 -19.60 -16.61 0.35
C ALA A 64 -19.98 -18.07 0.05
N HIS A 65 -19.02 -18.91 -0.30
CA HIS A 65 -19.27 -20.35 -0.51
C HIS A 65 -19.78 -21.03 0.76
N CYS A 66 -19.19 -20.72 1.90
CA CYS A 66 -19.57 -21.29 3.19
C CYS A 66 -20.52 -20.36 3.97
N HIS A 67 -20.27 -19.03 3.95
CA HIS A 67 -21.01 -18.07 4.77
C HIS A 67 -22.25 -17.46 4.09
N GLY A 68 -22.60 -17.92 2.88
CA GLY A 68 -23.71 -17.33 2.12
C GLY A 68 -23.34 -16.03 1.41
N ARG A 69 -24.02 -15.69 0.31
CA ARG A 69 -23.75 -14.47 -0.48
C ARG A 69 -24.10 -13.19 0.27
N ASP A 70 -25.06 -13.28 1.18
CA ASP A 70 -25.53 -12.18 2.01
C ASP A 70 -24.89 -12.25 3.43
N ALA A 71 -23.91 -13.13 3.60
CA ALA A 71 -23.21 -13.37 4.87
C ALA A 71 -24.13 -13.80 6.03
N ASP A 72 -25.28 -14.32 5.73
CA ASP A 72 -26.31 -14.76 6.66
C ASP A 72 -26.06 -16.17 7.22
N GLY A 73 -25.00 -16.81 6.73
CA GLY A 73 -24.61 -18.15 7.09
C GLY A 73 -25.16 -19.22 6.14
N GLY A 74 -24.90 -20.47 6.47
CA GLY A 74 -25.34 -21.63 5.71
C GLY A 74 -25.19 -22.90 6.54
N GLU A 75 -25.30 -24.05 5.90
CA GLU A 75 -25.11 -25.34 6.58
C GLU A 75 -23.65 -25.56 7.05
N GLU A 76 -22.68 -24.92 6.35
CA GLU A 76 -21.24 -25.14 6.57
C GLU A 76 -20.60 -24.10 7.49
N ALA A 77 -21.20 -22.89 7.62
CA ALA A 77 -20.59 -21.82 8.38
C ALA A 77 -21.63 -20.88 9.01
N PRO A 78 -21.30 -20.25 10.16
CA PRO A 78 -22.22 -19.37 10.85
C PRO A 78 -22.43 -18.05 10.09
N SER A 79 -23.53 -17.36 10.44
CA SER A 79 -23.79 -15.98 9.99
C SER A 79 -22.69 -15.03 10.45
N LEU A 80 -22.33 -14.12 9.55
CA LEU A 80 -21.38 -13.03 9.81
C LEU A 80 -22.08 -11.69 10.01
N LEU A 81 -23.41 -11.67 10.06
CA LEU A 81 -24.19 -10.48 10.34
C LEU A 81 -24.03 -10.07 11.81
N LYS A 82 -23.93 -8.78 12.06
CA LYS A 82 -23.88 -8.18 13.42
C LYS A 82 -22.77 -8.75 14.31
N LEU A 83 -21.62 -9.12 13.73
CA LEU A 83 -20.50 -9.64 14.50
C LEU A 83 -20.04 -8.64 15.57
N GLN A 84 -19.91 -9.09 16.82
CA GLN A 84 -19.49 -8.31 17.98
C GLN A 84 -17.98 -8.51 18.29
N ILE A 85 -17.18 -8.89 17.29
CA ILE A 85 -15.74 -9.11 17.45
C ILE A 85 -14.94 -7.95 16.86
N SER A 86 -13.75 -7.69 17.38
CA SER A 86 -12.87 -6.62 16.89
C SER A 86 -12.35 -6.93 15.47
N GLY A 87 -12.02 -5.86 14.70
CA GLY A 87 -11.39 -6.05 13.40
C GLY A 87 -10.07 -6.82 13.46
N ALA A 88 -9.28 -6.62 14.52
CA ALA A 88 -8.05 -7.38 14.73
C ALA A 88 -8.32 -8.88 14.91
N HIS A 89 -9.39 -9.24 15.63
CA HIS A 89 -9.79 -10.63 15.80
C HIS A 89 -10.28 -11.23 14.47
N MET A 90 -11.08 -10.48 13.69
CA MET A 90 -11.47 -10.92 12.33
C MET A 90 -10.26 -11.16 11.44
N THR A 91 -9.28 -10.24 11.46
CA THR A 91 -8.02 -10.39 10.71
C THR A 91 -7.28 -11.67 11.11
N LEU A 92 -7.16 -11.93 12.41
CA LEU A 92 -6.51 -13.13 12.91
C LEU A 92 -7.23 -14.39 12.40
N LEU A 93 -8.55 -14.47 12.52
CA LEU A 93 -9.33 -15.62 12.07
C LEU A 93 -9.21 -15.86 10.55
N ILE A 94 -9.25 -14.81 9.75
CA ILE A 94 -9.08 -14.91 8.29
C ILE A 94 -7.68 -15.43 7.95
N GLN A 95 -6.64 -14.92 8.61
CA GLN A 95 -5.26 -15.28 8.33
C GLN A 95 -4.92 -16.69 8.85
N SER A 96 -5.29 -17.04 10.07
CA SER A 96 -4.93 -18.33 10.67
C SER A 96 -5.93 -19.44 10.37
N GLY A 97 -7.19 -19.10 10.11
CA GLY A 97 -8.29 -20.06 10.06
C GLY A 97 -8.68 -20.59 11.42
N ILE A 98 -9.62 -21.51 11.42
CA ILE A 98 -10.06 -22.29 12.59
C ILE A 98 -9.91 -23.77 12.23
N LYS A 99 -9.12 -24.49 13.00
CA LYS A 99 -8.81 -25.89 12.71
C LYS A 99 -10.09 -26.75 12.61
N GLY A 100 -10.29 -27.36 11.45
CA GLY A 100 -11.43 -28.22 11.17
C GLY A 100 -12.73 -27.50 10.77
N GLU A 101 -12.77 -26.15 10.85
CA GLU A 101 -13.98 -25.37 10.56
C GLU A 101 -13.75 -24.35 9.44
N MET A 102 -12.67 -23.57 9.52
CA MET A 102 -12.37 -22.51 8.55
C MET A 102 -10.92 -22.59 8.08
N PRO A 103 -10.64 -22.66 6.76
CA PRO A 103 -9.27 -22.70 6.25
C PRO A 103 -8.53 -21.37 6.49
N SER A 104 -7.20 -21.44 6.58
CA SER A 104 -6.35 -20.25 6.59
C SER A 104 -6.29 -19.63 5.19
N PHE A 105 -6.41 -18.30 5.13
CA PHE A 105 -6.32 -17.54 3.90
C PHE A 105 -5.04 -16.70 3.79
N SER A 106 -4.05 -16.88 4.67
CA SER A 106 -2.79 -16.13 4.67
C SER A 106 -1.98 -16.25 3.38
N LYS A 107 -2.10 -17.36 2.66
CA LYS A 107 -1.45 -17.55 1.35
C LYS A 107 -2.19 -16.87 0.20
N LYS A 108 -3.46 -16.54 0.37
CA LYS A 108 -4.33 -15.98 -0.67
C LYS A 108 -4.50 -14.47 -0.53
N TYR A 109 -4.57 -13.98 0.68
CA TYR A 109 -4.82 -12.56 1.00
C TYR A 109 -3.70 -12.02 1.88
N ASN A 110 -3.09 -10.92 1.45
CA ASN A 110 -2.14 -10.15 2.24
C ASN A 110 -2.89 -9.32 3.31
N GLU A 111 -2.16 -8.57 4.13
CA GLU A 111 -2.75 -7.74 5.19
C GLU A 111 -3.74 -6.69 4.66
N GLN A 112 -3.42 -6.06 3.51
CA GLN A 112 -4.28 -5.05 2.90
C GLN A 112 -5.58 -5.65 2.35
N ASP A 113 -5.51 -6.81 1.73
CA ASP A 113 -6.68 -7.52 1.23
C ASP A 113 -7.56 -8.02 2.38
N THR A 114 -6.93 -8.50 3.45
CA THR A 114 -7.63 -8.90 4.67
C THR A 114 -8.31 -7.71 5.35
N ALA A 115 -7.63 -6.55 5.41
CA ALA A 115 -8.22 -5.32 5.93
C ALA A 115 -9.45 -4.88 5.11
N ALA A 116 -9.41 -5.06 3.79
CA ALA A 116 -10.56 -4.80 2.93
C ALA A 116 -11.73 -5.73 3.25
N ILE A 117 -11.49 -7.03 3.42
CA ILE A 117 -12.53 -8.00 3.82
C ILE A 117 -13.12 -7.59 5.17
N VAL A 118 -12.30 -7.27 6.16
CA VAL A 118 -12.75 -6.80 7.48
C VAL A 118 -13.58 -5.52 7.38
N ALA A 119 -13.16 -4.56 6.54
CA ALA A 119 -13.93 -3.34 6.30
C ALA A 119 -15.35 -3.65 5.77
N TYR A 120 -15.45 -4.59 4.83
CA TYR A 120 -16.76 -5.05 4.33
C TYR A 120 -17.58 -5.73 5.44
N LEU A 121 -17.00 -6.68 6.19
CA LEU A 121 -17.72 -7.39 7.25
C LEU A 121 -18.29 -6.43 8.31
N LYS A 122 -17.61 -5.32 8.61
CA LYS A 122 -18.09 -4.28 9.52
C LYS A 122 -19.29 -3.48 8.98
N THR A 123 -19.58 -3.53 7.69
CA THR A 123 -20.78 -2.91 7.11
C THR A 123 -22.03 -3.76 7.27
N LEU A 124 -21.87 -5.04 7.56
CA LEU A 124 -22.97 -5.99 7.71
C LEU A 124 -23.73 -5.76 9.04
N LYS A 125 -25.02 -5.54 8.96
CA LYS A 125 -25.90 -5.21 10.09
C LYS A 125 -26.97 -6.25 10.31
#